data_d6ed27879cf11e5ca96d2c7965629833
#
_entry.id   d6ed27879cf11e5ca96d2c7965629833
#
_cell.length_a   1.000
_cell.length_b   1.000
_cell.length_c   1.000
_cell.angle_alpha   90.00
_cell.angle_beta   90.00
_cell.angle_gamma   90.00
#
_symmetry.space_group_name_H-M   'P 1'
#
loop_
_entity.id
_entity.type
_entity.pdbx_description
1 polymer ?
#
loop_
_entity_poly.entity_id
_entity_poly.type
_entity_poly.pdbx_seq_one_letter_code
_entity_poly.pdbx_strand_id
1 'polypeptide(L)'
;MKRILTFLTPVALLLLLFLLPPERILGDVIKLVLLHGALVRAALIAFAVAGLLGIFCLFRSDPLWSRWCVAIQTTALLLWVGNVLSSSLATRLTWGEWIAWSEPRVWATINILWLAVGCLVLVHWMQHRIFTGLANLVVAGFSWGLIKGATLVRHPFDPLGTSNSNTYQLLYALTVAVLLLLGWQVAHWLYRKEISWLASYR
;
A
#
# COMPACT_ATOMS: atom_id res chain seq x y z
N MET A 1 -17.50 -2.41 20.21
CA MET A 1 -16.51 -3.29 19.53
C MET A 1 -15.82 -2.62 18.33
N LYS A 2 -16.53 -2.09 17.30
CA LYS A 2 -15.89 -1.50 16.09
C LYS A 2 -14.93 -0.33 16.38
N ARG A 3 -15.28 0.61 17.27
CA ARG A 3 -14.43 1.75 17.64
C ARG A 3 -13.15 1.33 18.36
N ILE A 4 -13.23 0.32 19.24
CA ILE A 4 -12.06 -0.20 19.97
C ILE A 4 -11.04 -0.80 18.99
N LEU A 5 -11.47 -1.60 18.03
CA LEU A 5 -10.59 -2.20 17.04
C LEU A 5 -9.86 -1.14 16.18
N THR A 6 -10.52 -0.02 15.87
CA THR A 6 -9.92 1.09 15.11
C THR A 6 -8.76 1.75 15.87
N PHE A 7 -8.84 1.84 17.19
CA PHE A 7 -7.75 2.36 18.02
C PHE A 7 -6.66 1.33 18.30
N LEU A 8 -7.03 0.06 18.44
CA LEU A 8 -6.07 -1.00 18.73
C LEU A 8 -5.11 -1.29 17.57
N THR A 9 -5.56 -1.13 16.32
CA THR A 9 -4.73 -1.44 15.15
C THR A 9 -3.47 -0.55 15.03
N PRO A 10 -3.55 0.80 15.11
CA PRO A 10 -2.33 1.62 15.11
C PRO A 10 -1.46 1.39 16.36
N VAL A 11 -2.05 1.11 17.52
CA VAL A 11 -1.29 0.75 18.72
C VAL A 11 -0.53 -0.56 18.50
N ALA A 12 -1.17 -1.57 17.92
CA ALA A 12 -0.51 -2.84 17.59
C ALA A 12 0.65 -2.63 16.60
N LEU A 13 0.49 -1.76 15.60
CA LEU A 13 1.58 -1.41 14.68
C LEU A 13 2.78 -0.81 15.40
N LEU A 14 2.54 0.16 16.29
CA LEU A 14 3.60 0.79 17.09
C LEU A 14 4.29 -0.22 18.00
N LEU A 15 3.52 -1.11 18.64
CA LEU A 15 4.08 -2.16 19.49
C LEU A 15 4.94 -3.15 18.70
N LEU A 16 4.52 -3.57 17.50
CA LEU A 16 5.33 -4.46 16.66
C LEU A 16 6.66 -3.80 16.26
N LEU A 17 6.64 -2.51 15.91
CA LEU A 17 7.87 -1.76 15.59
C LEU A 17 8.76 -1.59 16.83
N PHE A 18 8.17 -1.36 18.00
CA PHE A 18 8.91 -1.25 19.26
C PHE A 18 9.58 -2.58 19.66
N LEU A 19 8.87 -3.71 19.52
CA LEU A 19 9.34 -5.04 19.84
C LEU A 19 10.44 -5.57 18.90
N LEU A 20 10.60 -4.94 17.72
CA LEU A 20 11.64 -5.35 16.78
C LEU A 20 13.02 -5.07 17.38
N PRO A 21 13.87 -6.10 17.55
CA PRO A 21 15.23 -5.91 18.06
C PRO A 21 16.06 -5.09 17.05
N PRO A 22 17.04 -4.29 17.54
CA PRO A 22 17.97 -3.59 16.65
C PRO A 22 18.82 -4.59 15.87
N GLU A 23 19.12 -4.27 14.60
CA GLU A 23 19.99 -5.08 13.75
C GLU A 23 21.45 -4.63 13.93
N ARG A 24 22.40 -5.56 13.70
CA ARG A 24 23.84 -5.35 13.99
C ARG A 24 24.45 -4.18 13.21
N ILE A 25 24.02 -3.95 11.96
CA ILE A 25 24.57 -2.90 11.07
C ILE A 25 23.67 -1.65 11.08
N LEU A 26 22.36 -1.86 10.98
CA LEU A 26 21.38 -0.78 10.86
C LEU A 26 20.90 -0.24 12.22
N GLY A 27 21.19 -0.94 13.31
CA GLY A 27 20.65 -0.58 14.62
C GLY A 27 19.12 -0.47 14.59
N ASP A 28 18.57 0.61 15.15
CA ASP A 28 17.12 0.86 15.18
C ASP A 28 16.53 1.28 13.81
N VAL A 29 17.35 1.65 12.83
CA VAL A 29 16.87 1.98 11.47
C VAL A 29 16.17 0.80 10.81
N ILE A 30 16.49 -0.44 11.25
CA ILE A 30 15.81 -1.66 10.79
C ILE A 30 14.27 -1.60 10.97
N LYS A 31 13.78 -0.90 12.00
CA LYS A 31 12.35 -0.71 12.26
C LYS A 31 11.65 0.04 11.12
N LEU A 32 12.34 1.05 10.59
CA LEU A 32 11.86 1.82 9.46
C LEU A 32 11.95 1.04 8.14
N VAL A 33 13.01 0.24 7.96
CA VAL A 33 13.16 -0.67 6.82
C VAL A 33 12.06 -1.73 6.83
N LEU A 34 11.72 -2.29 8.01
CA LEU A 34 10.62 -3.24 8.16
C LEU A 34 9.28 -2.59 7.82
N LEU A 35 9.00 -1.40 8.35
CA LEU A 35 7.77 -0.66 8.07
C LEU A 35 7.63 -0.36 6.57
N HIS A 36 8.69 0.16 5.94
CA HIS A 36 8.72 0.43 4.50
C HIS A 36 8.41 -0.84 3.70
N GLY A 37 9.11 -1.93 3.94
CA GLY A 37 8.88 -3.20 3.24
C GLY A 37 7.47 -3.75 3.44
N ALA A 38 6.93 -3.65 4.67
CA ALA A 38 5.57 -4.07 4.97
C ALA A 38 4.51 -3.21 4.27
N LEU A 39 4.73 -1.89 4.17
CA LEU A 39 3.86 -0.97 3.42
C LEU A 39 3.85 -1.28 1.92
N VAL A 40 5.01 -1.57 1.30
CA VAL A 40 5.09 -2.03 -0.09
C VAL A 40 4.22 -3.27 -0.28
N ARG A 41 4.40 -4.28 0.58
CA ARG A 41 3.67 -5.55 0.47
C ARG A 41 2.17 -5.36 0.64
N ALA A 42 1.75 -4.62 1.66
CA ALA A 42 0.35 -4.34 1.94
C ALA A 42 -0.31 -3.54 0.80
N ALA A 43 0.38 -2.52 0.26
CA ALA A 43 -0.12 -1.72 -0.85
C ALA A 43 -0.26 -2.55 -2.14
N LEU A 44 0.72 -3.38 -2.49
CA LEU A 44 0.65 -4.27 -3.66
C LEU A 44 -0.50 -5.27 -3.55
N ILE A 45 -0.74 -5.84 -2.36
CA ILE A 45 -1.90 -6.70 -2.10
C ILE A 45 -3.20 -5.90 -2.28
N ALA A 46 -3.28 -4.69 -1.74
CA ALA A 46 -4.46 -3.84 -1.88
C ALA A 46 -4.71 -3.44 -3.34
N PHE A 47 -3.68 -3.11 -4.13
CA PHE A 47 -3.80 -2.87 -5.58
C PHE A 47 -4.30 -4.13 -6.31
N ALA A 48 -3.79 -5.31 -5.96
CA ALA A 48 -4.27 -6.57 -6.56
C ALA A 48 -5.75 -6.81 -6.23
N VAL A 49 -6.19 -6.58 -4.99
CA VAL A 49 -7.61 -6.69 -4.60
C VAL A 49 -8.46 -5.67 -5.36
N ALA A 50 -8.01 -4.41 -5.49
CA ALA A 50 -8.69 -3.39 -6.30
C ALA A 50 -8.81 -3.82 -7.77
N GLY A 51 -7.76 -4.40 -8.35
CA GLY A 51 -7.77 -4.95 -9.70
C GLY A 51 -8.77 -6.10 -9.88
N LEU A 52 -8.79 -7.04 -8.93
CA LEU A 52 -9.78 -8.14 -8.93
C LEU A 52 -11.21 -7.63 -8.86
N LEU A 53 -11.48 -6.65 -7.98
CA LEU A 53 -12.80 -5.98 -7.93
C LEU A 53 -13.09 -5.22 -9.23
N GLY A 54 -12.06 -4.68 -9.90
CA GLY A 54 -12.18 -4.07 -11.21
C GLY A 54 -12.79 -5.00 -12.25
N ILE A 55 -12.46 -6.31 -12.21
CA ILE A 55 -13.07 -7.33 -13.07
C ILE A 55 -14.59 -7.38 -12.84
N PHE A 56 -15.04 -7.38 -11.59
CA PHE A 56 -16.48 -7.38 -11.29
C PHE A 56 -17.16 -6.11 -11.80
N CYS A 57 -16.48 -4.95 -11.77
CA CYS A 57 -17.00 -3.70 -12.34
C CYS A 57 -17.25 -3.79 -13.86
N LEU A 58 -16.50 -4.62 -14.58
CA LEU A 58 -16.71 -4.80 -16.02
C LEU A 58 -17.98 -5.59 -16.32
N PHE A 59 -18.29 -6.61 -15.53
CA PHE A 59 -19.36 -7.57 -15.78
C PHE A 59 -20.64 -7.31 -14.98
N ARG A 60 -20.57 -6.56 -13.88
CA ARG A 60 -21.69 -6.28 -13.00
C ARG A 60 -22.04 -4.80 -12.99
N SER A 61 -23.32 -4.48 -13.20
CA SER A 61 -23.83 -3.08 -13.22
C SER A 61 -24.12 -2.51 -11.84
N ASP A 62 -24.07 -3.32 -10.78
CA ASP A 62 -24.31 -2.85 -9.43
C ASP A 62 -23.25 -1.83 -8.99
N PRO A 63 -23.65 -0.60 -8.59
CA PRO A 63 -22.76 0.47 -8.14
C PRO A 63 -21.94 0.10 -6.90
N LEU A 64 -22.32 -0.94 -6.16
CA LEU A 64 -21.59 -1.49 -5.03
C LEU A 64 -20.13 -1.79 -5.39
N TRP A 65 -19.89 -2.43 -6.53
CA TRP A 65 -18.56 -2.83 -6.97
C TRP A 65 -17.67 -1.63 -7.28
N SER A 66 -18.20 -0.62 -7.99
CA SER A 66 -17.45 0.61 -8.30
C SER A 66 -17.03 1.36 -7.04
N ARG A 67 -17.90 1.44 -6.04
CA ARG A 67 -17.59 2.08 -4.74
C ARG A 67 -16.48 1.34 -4.00
N TRP A 68 -16.54 0.01 -3.95
CA TRP A 68 -15.46 -0.77 -3.35
C TRP A 68 -14.16 -0.64 -4.13
N CYS A 69 -14.21 -0.62 -5.47
CA CYS A 69 -13.04 -0.37 -6.32
C CYS A 69 -12.36 0.95 -5.92
N VAL A 70 -13.11 2.04 -5.85
CA VAL A 70 -12.57 3.37 -5.49
C VAL A 70 -12.02 3.37 -4.06
N ALA A 71 -12.78 2.82 -3.09
CA ALA A 71 -12.38 2.80 -1.69
C ALA A 71 -11.07 2.01 -1.47
N ILE A 72 -10.93 0.83 -2.09
CA ILE A 72 -9.71 -0.01 -1.95
C ILE A 72 -8.56 0.58 -2.74
N GLN A 73 -8.79 1.13 -3.95
CA GLN A 73 -7.77 1.81 -4.73
C GLN A 73 -7.19 3.03 -3.98
N THR A 74 -8.07 3.85 -3.38
CA THR A 74 -7.65 4.99 -2.56
C THR A 74 -6.83 4.53 -1.35
N THR A 75 -7.27 3.46 -0.69
CA THR A 75 -6.53 2.87 0.45
C THR A 75 -5.16 2.35 0.02
N ALA A 76 -5.08 1.64 -1.11
CA ALA A 76 -3.82 1.15 -1.67
C ALA A 76 -2.87 2.31 -1.97
N LEU A 77 -3.38 3.41 -2.54
CA LEU A 77 -2.60 4.63 -2.78
C LEU A 77 -2.11 5.26 -1.47
N LEU A 78 -2.93 5.33 -0.42
CA LEU A 78 -2.50 5.84 0.89
C LEU A 78 -1.38 4.98 1.50
N LEU A 79 -1.48 3.65 1.42
CA LEU A 79 -0.40 2.75 1.83
C LEU A 79 0.86 2.96 0.99
N TRP A 80 0.70 3.21 -0.31
CA TRP A 80 1.82 3.50 -1.21
C TRP A 80 2.50 4.83 -0.90
N VAL A 81 1.74 5.88 -0.57
CA VAL A 81 2.29 7.15 -0.07
C VAL A 81 3.06 6.93 1.23
N GLY A 82 2.50 6.17 2.17
CA GLY A 82 3.21 5.78 3.39
C GLY A 82 4.54 5.06 3.11
N ASN A 83 4.56 4.17 2.10
CA ASN A 83 5.78 3.55 1.60
C ASN A 83 6.79 4.60 1.08
N VAL A 84 6.38 5.54 0.22
CA VAL A 84 7.26 6.58 -0.32
C VAL A 84 7.90 7.40 0.80
N LEU A 85 7.12 7.82 1.79
CA LEU A 85 7.60 8.61 2.92
C LEU A 85 8.57 7.82 3.80
N SER A 86 8.21 6.59 4.17
CA SER A 86 9.06 5.75 5.02
C SER A 86 10.34 5.30 4.32
N SER A 87 10.28 5.02 3.01
CA SER A 87 11.47 4.68 2.22
C SER A 87 12.41 5.86 2.07
N SER A 88 11.89 7.07 1.82
CA SER A 88 12.70 8.28 1.74
C SER A 88 13.46 8.53 3.04
N LEU A 89 12.80 8.38 4.19
CA LEU A 89 13.44 8.51 5.48
C LEU A 89 14.46 7.39 5.75
N ALA A 90 14.14 6.14 5.39
CA ALA A 90 15.09 5.03 5.50
C ALA A 90 16.34 5.27 4.64
N THR A 91 16.17 5.72 3.40
CA THR A 91 17.26 6.08 2.46
C THR A 91 18.13 7.19 3.03
N ARG A 92 17.53 8.21 3.64
CA ARG A 92 18.27 9.30 4.30
C ARG A 92 19.14 8.80 5.44
N LEU A 93 18.60 7.91 6.28
CA LEU A 93 19.31 7.39 7.45
C LEU A 93 20.36 6.33 7.11
N THR A 94 20.18 5.59 5.99
CA THR A 94 21.10 4.51 5.59
C THR A 94 22.17 4.96 4.59
N TRP A 95 21.79 5.82 3.63
CA TRP A 95 22.66 6.20 2.49
C TRP A 95 22.96 7.69 2.41
N GLY A 96 22.42 8.51 3.32
CA GLY A 96 22.65 9.95 3.39
C GLY A 96 21.89 10.80 2.37
N GLU A 97 21.11 10.21 1.48
CA GLU A 97 20.29 10.89 0.46
C GLU A 97 18.78 10.63 0.69
N TRP A 98 17.92 11.60 0.39
CA TRP A 98 16.46 11.45 0.54
C TRP A 98 15.86 10.53 -0.53
N ILE A 99 16.39 10.54 -1.72
CA ILE A 99 15.93 9.76 -2.86
C ILE A 99 17.15 9.18 -3.58
N ALA A 100 17.26 7.87 -3.61
CA ALA A 100 18.35 7.17 -4.30
C ALA A 100 18.04 7.05 -5.80
N TRP A 101 18.23 8.11 -6.56
CA TRP A 101 17.91 8.16 -7.99
C TRP A 101 18.62 7.11 -8.84
N SER A 102 19.74 6.58 -8.37
CA SER A 102 20.46 5.48 -9.01
C SER A 102 19.77 4.12 -8.87
N GLU A 103 18.77 4.00 -7.97
CA GLU A 103 18.06 2.75 -7.72
C GLU A 103 16.85 2.61 -8.64
N PRO A 104 16.79 1.63 -9.55
CA PRO A 104 15.66 1.46 -10.48
C PRO A 104 14.32 1.30 -9.80
N ARG A 105 14.30 0.75 -8.58
CA ARG A 105 13.07 0.57 -7.79
C ARG A 105 12.48 1.90 -7.32
N VAL A 106 13.29 2.94 -7.14
CA VAL A 106 12.81 4.29 -6.83
C VAL A 106 11.98 4.82 -8.00
N TRP A 107 12.48 4.67 -9.24
CA TRP A 107 11.73 5.04 -10.45
C TRP A 107 10.43 4.25 -10.60
N ALA A 108 10.47 2.93 -10.35
CA ALA A 108 9.26 2.11 -10.34
C ALA A 108 8.24 2.62 -9.32
N THR A 109 8.68 2.95 -8.11
CA THR A 109 7.85 3.47 -7.02
C THR A 109 7.19 4.80 -7.39
N ILE A 110 7.94 5.73 -7.99
CA ILE A 110 7.45 7.04 -8.43
C ILE A 110 6.45 6.88 -9.58
N ASN A 111 6.74 6.02 -10.56
CA ASN A 111 5.83 5.78 -11.69
C ASN A 111 4.50 5.16 -11.23
N ILE A 112 4.53 4.23 -10.27
CA ILE A 112 3.32 3.66 -9.67
C ILE A 112 2.51 4.75 -8.97
N LEU A 113 3.17 5.64 -8.21
CA LEU A 113 2.50 6.76 -7.54
C LEU A 113 1.76 7.64 -8.54
N TRP A 114 2.43 8.10 -9.60
CA TRP A 114 1.84 8.96 -10.62
C TRP A 114 0.70 8.27 -11.36
N LEU A 115 0.88 7.01 -11.73
CA LEU A 115 -0.18 6.25 -12.40
C LEU A 115 -1.41 6.10 -11.48
N ALA A 116 -1.22 5.71 -10.22
CA ALA A 116 -2.31 5.50 -9.28
C ALA A 116 -3.07 6.80 -8.98
N VAL A 117 -2.35 7.92 -8.80
CA VAL A 117 -2.95 9.25 -8.62
C VAL A 117 -3.72 9.67 -9.87
N GLY A 118 -3.10 9.57 -11.05
CA GLY A 118 -3.74 9.96 -12.32
C GLY A 118 -5.01 9.15 -12.59
N CYS A 119 -4.95 7.82 -12.41
CA CYS A 119 -6.11 6.95 -12.55
C CYS A 119 -7.22 7.31 -11.55
N LEU A 120 -6.88 7.58 -10.29
CA LEU A 120 -7.86 7.94 -9.26
C LEU A 120 -8.55 9.28 -9.57
N VAL A 121 -7.80 10.29 -10.01
CA VAL A 121 -8.34 11.59 -10.44
C VAL A 121 -9.30 11.41 -11.62
N LEU A 122 -8.90 10.65 -12.63
CA LEU A 122 -9.74 10.39 -13.81
C LEU A 122 -11.01 9.59 -13.45
N VAL A 123 -10.91 8.61 -12.52
CA VAL A 123 -12.07 7.85 -12.02
C VAL A 123 -13.08 8.79 -11.35
N HIS A 124 -12.63 9.72 -10.51
CA HIS A 124 -13.50 10.70 -9.86
C HIS A 124 -14.11 11.70 -10.85
N TRP A 125 -13.38 12.06 -11.90
CA TRP A 125 -13.87 12.97 -12.92
C TRP A 125 -14.89 12.31 -13.84
N MET A 126 -14.56 11.12 -14.37
CA MET A 126 -15.40 10.41 -15.34
C MET A 126 -16.61 9.73 -14.72
N GLN A 127 -16.53 9.31 -13.46
CA GLN A 127 -17.60 8.60 -12.71
C GLN A 127 -18.23 7.44 -13.51
N HIS A 128 -17.42 6.78 -14.33
CA HIS A 128 -17.88 5.73 -15.23
C HIS A 128 -17.41 4.36 -14.78
N ARG A 129 -18.35 3.44 -14.54
CA ARG A 129 -18.12 2.11 -13.97
C ARG A 129 -17.04 1.30 -14.69
N ILE A 130 -17.14 1.19 -16.02
CA ILE A 130 -16.19 0.40 -16.82
C ILE A 130 -14.80 1.04 -16.73
N PHE A 131 -14.71 2.36 -16.82
CA PHE A 131 -13.45 3.07 -16.66
C PHE A 131 -12.82 2.81 -15.27
N THR A 132 -13.61 2.84 -14.20
CA THR A 132 -13.15 2.52 -12.85
C THR A 132 -12.56 1.11 -12.78
N GLY A 133 -13.24 0.13 -13.37
CA GLY A 133 -12.75 -1.25 -13.44
C GLY A 133 -11.43 -1.37 -14.20
N LEU A 134 -11.34 -0.78 -15.40
CA LEU A 134 -10.12 -0.78 -16.22
C LEU A 134 -8.96 -0.06 -15.53
N ALA A 135 -9.20 1.11 -14.94
CA ALA A 135 -8.18 1.88 -14.21
C ALA A 135 -7.57 1.04 -13.07
N ASN A 136 -8.41 0.35 -12.29
CA ASN A 136 -7.92 -0.51 -11.20
C ASN A 136 -7.11 -1.71 -11.71
N LEU A 137 -7.53 -2.32 -12.84
CA LEU A 137 -6.76 -3.41 -13.47
C LEU A 137 -5.40 -2.93 -13.97
N VAL A 138 -5.37 -1.75 -14.61
CA VAL A 138 -4.13 -1.15 -15.11
C VAL A 138 -3.18 -0.84 -13.96
N VAL A 139 -3.66 -0.18 -12.89
CA VAL A 139 -2.82 0.14 -11.72
C VAL A 139 -2.31 -1.13 -11.06
N ALA A 140 -3.15 -2.15 -10.87
CA ALA A 140 -2.73 -3.42 -10.29
C ALA A 140 -1.65 -4.12 -11.13
N GLY A 141 -1.90 -4.32 -12.43
CA GLY A 141 -0.96 -4.99 -13.32
C GLY A 141 0.36 -4.24 -13.47
N PHE A 142 0.29 -2.92 -13.62
CA PHE A 142 1.46 -2.06 -13.76
C PHE A 142 2.31 -2.03 -12.48
N SER A 143 1.67 -1.94 -11.30
CA SER A 143 2.38 -1.92 -10.01
C SER A 143 3.16 -3.21 -9.80
N TRP A 144 2.55 -4.36 -10.00
CA TRP A 144 3.21 -5.65 -9.88
C TRP A 144 4.29 -5.84 -10.95
N GLY A 145 4.03 -5.44 -12.20
CA GLY A 145 4.98 -5.53 -13.30
C GLY A 145 6.23 -4.69 -13.05
N LEU A 146 6.07 -3.43 -12.67
CA LEU A 146 7.20 -2.53 -12.41
C LEU A 146 8.04 -2.98 -11.22
N ILE A 147 7.41 -3.38 -10.11
CA ILE A 147 8.15 -3.80 -8.92
C ILE A 147 8.91 -5.12 -9.17
N LYS A 148 8.31 -6.07 -9.89
CA LYS A 148 9.00 -7.32 -10.26
C LYS A 148 10.09 -7.10 -11.31
N GLY A 149 9.89 -6.18 -12.26
CA GLY A 149 10.85 -5.88 -13.33
C GLY A 149 11.99 -4.97 -12.90
N ALA A 150 11.86 -4.23 -11.79
CA ALA A 150 12.90 -3.34 -11.31
C ALA A 150 14.06 -4.14 -10.74
N THR A 151 15.25 -3.99 -11.34
CA THR A 151 16.49 -4.52 -10.80
C THR A 151 16.84 -3.84 -9.48
N LEU A 152 17.61 -4.53 -8.65
CA LEU A 152 18.04 -4.03 -7.35
C LEU A 152 19.56 -3.85 -7.39
N VAL A 153 20.04 -2.70 -6.94
CA VAL A 153 21.45 -2.37 -6.95
C VAL A 153 22.03 -2.37 -5.54
N ARG A 154 21.30 -1.82 -4.58
CA ARG A 154 21.82 -1.53 -3.24
C ARG A 154 21.31 -2.46 -2.13
N HIS A 155 20.22 -3.19 -2.31
CA HIS A 155 19.68 -4.08 -1.28
C HIS A 155 18.98 -5.31 -1.90
N PRO A 156 18.83 -6.43 -1.14
CA PRO A 156 18.09 -7.61 -1.59
C PRO A 156 16.60 -7.29 -1.86
N PHE A 157 15.96 -8.15 -2.66
CA PHE A 157 14.54 -7.98 -3.03
C PHE A 157 13.61 -7.99 -1.82
N ASP A 158 13.82 -8.91 -0.90
CA ASP A 158 13.00 -9.09 0.31
C ASP A 158 13.91 -9.46 1.49
N PRO A 159 14.68 -8.49 2.03
CA PRO A 159 15.70 -8.78 3.02
C PRO A 159 15.13 -9.32 4.34
N LEU A 160 13.88 -8.98 4.65
CA LEU A 160 13.21 -9.40 5.88
C LEU A 160 12.48 -10.72 5.72
N GLY A 161 11.78 -10.93 4.60
CA GLY A 161 11.07 -12.17 4.32
C GLY A 161 12.01 -13.35 4.05
N THR A 162 13.24 -13.08 3.60
CA THR A 162 14.29 -14.08 3.36
C THR A 162 15.34 -14.13 4.46
N SER A 163 15.17 -13.40 5.56
CA SER A 163 16.06 -13.42 6.71
C SER A 163 16.13 -14.81 7.33
N ASN A 164 17.30 -15.21 7.81
CA ASN A 164 17.47 -16.44 8.59
C ASN A 164 16.91 -16.33 10.03
N SER A 165 16.43 -15.15 10.44
CA SER A 165 15.84 -14.93 11.76
C SER A 165 14.33 -15.09 11.73
N ASN A 166 13.81 -16.11 12.39
CA ASN A 166 12.37 -16.32 12.55
C ASN A 166 11.67 -15.12 13.21
N THR A 167 12.36 -14.41 14.11
CA THR A 167 11.82 -13.22 14.78
C THR A 167 11.55 -12.11 13.78
N TYR A 168 12.50 -11.79 12.89
CA TYR A 168 12.30 -10.76 11.86
C TYR A 168 11.21 -11.17 10.87
N GLN A 169 11.19 -12.44 10.43
CA GLN A 169 10.14 -12.93 9.53
C GLN A 169 8.76 -12.83 10.17
N LEU A 170 8.62 -13.26 11.43
CA LEU A 170 7.34 -13.20 12.14
C LEU A 170 6.86 -11.76 12.35
N LEU A 171 7.73 -10.87 12.86
CA LEU A 171 7.36 -9.47 13.08
C LEU A 171 7.03 -8.75 11.77
N TYR A 172 7.75 -9.07 10.68
CA TYR A 172 7.41 -8.57 9.35
C TYR A 172 6.03 -9.04 8.88
N ALA A 173 5.75 -10.33 8.97
CA ALA A 173 4.45 -10.90 8.58
C ALA A 173 3.29 -10.30 9.40
N LEU A 174 3.47 -10.16 10.72
CA LEU A 174 2.49 -9.52 11.60
C LEU A 174 2.29 -8.05 11.25
N THR A 175 3.36 -7.32 10.92
CA THR A 175 3.27 -5.91 10.50
C THR A 175 2.48 -5.78 9.20
N VAL A 176 2.71 -6.65 8.22
CA VAL A 176 1.91 -6.70 6.98
C VAL A 176 0.44 -6.98 7.29
N ALA A 177 0.15 -7.95 8.16
CA ALA A 177 -1.22 -8.30 8.54
C ALA A 177 -1.94 -7.13 9.23
N VAL A 178 -1.27 -6.42 10.14
CA VAL A 178 -1.81 -5.24 10.83
C VAL A 178 -2.05 -4.09 9.84
N LEU A 179 -1.14 -3.86 8.89
CA LEU A 179 -1.32 -2.85 7.83
C LEU A 179 -2.48 -3.19 6.89
N LEU A 180 -2.69 -4.47 6.56
CA LEU A 180 -3.86 -4.90 5.78
C LEU A 180 -5.17 -4.71 6.56
N LEU A 181 -5.16 -4.99 7.87
CA LEU A 181 -6.32 -4.73 8.73
C LEU A 181 -6.62 -3.23 8.83
N LEU A 182 -5.60 -2.39 9.00
CA LEU A 182 -5.73 -0.94 8.97
C LEU A 182 -6.25 -0.46 7.61
N GLY A 183 -5.70 -1.00 6.52
CA GLY A 183 -6.17 -0.71 5.17
C GLY A 183 -7.64 -1.08 4.97
N TRP A 184 -8.07 -2.25 5.47
CA TRP A 184 -9.48 -2.64 5.44
C TRP A 184 -10.37 -1.66 6.21
N GLN A 185 -9.94 -1.19 7.38
CA GLN A 185 -10.69 -0.21 8.17
C GLN A 185 -10.83 1.13 7.41
N VAL A 186 -9.75 1.59 6.77
CA VAL A 186 -9.75 2.81 5.94
C VAL A 186 -10.65 2.62 4.72
N ALA A 187 -10.53 1.52 3.99
CA ALA A 187 -11.38 1.23 2.83
C ALA A 187 -12.86 1.19 3.20
N HIS A 188 -13.21 0.53 4.32
CA HIS A 188 -14.57 0.48 4.79
C HIS A 188 -15.13 1.85 5.22
N TRP A 189 -14.29 2.69 5.81
CA TRP A 189 -14.65 4.07 6.16
C TRP A 189 -14.87 4.92 4.91
N LEU A 190 -13.99 4.85 3.91
CA LEU A 190 -14.12 5.52 2.62
C LEU A 190 -15.38 5.09 1.89
N TYR A 191 -15.61 3.78 1.79
CA TYR A 191 -16.82 3.22 1.20
C TYR A 191 -18.11 3.80 1.81
N ARG A 192 -18.15 3.94 3.16
CA ARG A 192 -19.30 4.54 3.84
C ARG A 192 -19.45 6.03 3.56
N LYS A 193 -18.36 6.77 3.45
CA LYS A 193 -18.40 8.20 3.11
C LYS A 193 -18.90 8.45 1.69
N GLU A 194 -18.47 7.65 0.72
CA GLU A 194 -18.96 7.75 -0.66
C GLU A 194 -20.45 7.51 -0.77
N ILE A 195 -21.01 6.58 0.01
CA ILE A 195 -22.46 6.37 0.06
C ILE A 195 -23.19 7.65 0.54
N SER A 196 -22.68 8.32 1.57
CA SER A 196 -23.29 9.55 2.10
C SER A 196 -23.21 10.71 1.11
N TRP A 197 -22.10 10.81 0.38
CA TRP A 197 -21.88 11.87 -0.62
C TRP A 197 -22.82 11.71 -1.85
N LEU A 198 -22.96 10.50 -2.37
CA LEU A 198 -23.87 10.21 -3.50
C LEU A 198 -25.35 10.37 -3.12
N ALA A 199 -25.71 10.17 -1.84
CA ALA A 199 -27.08 10.39 -1.36
C ALA A 199 -27.43 11.89 -1.26
N SER A 200 -26.44 12.79 -1.16
CA SER A 200 -26.64 14.24 -1.11
C SER A 200 -26.84 14.90 -2.48
N TYR A 201 -26.59 14.15 -3.58
CA TYR A 201 -26.75 14.62 -4.96
C TYR A 201 -28.03 14.09 -5.65
N ARG A 202 -28.92 13.42 -4.90
CA ARG A 202 -30.28 13.07 -5.33
C ARG A 202 -31.28 14.01 -4.69
#